data_a685ebc27f78443d691cbb53161d87c5
#
_entry.id   a685ebc27f78443d691cbb53161d87c5
#
_cell.length_a   1.000
_cell.length_b   1.000
_cell.length_c   1.000
_cell.angle_alpha   90.00
_cell.angle_beta   90.00
_cell.angle_gamma   90.00
#
_symmetry.space_group_name_H-M   'P 1'
#
loop_
_entity.id
_entity.type
_entity.pdbx_description
1 polymer ?
#
loop_
_entity_poly.entity_id
_entity_poly.type
_entity_poly.pdbx_seq_one_letter_code
_entity_poly.pdbx_strand_id
1 'polypeptide(L)'
;MLQPVLPPQGDAVICICARLAANRVKFSLARTDCMGASKHMTAYRFVHSSDLHLGRAFGNFPEGIRHRLREARHGAIARLATAARSGGATTILLAGDTFDAETPAPDTLRQALTAMREAADLTWVLLPGNHDSLAATELWRRIATDGPANLRALTTDAPVELAPGVHLLPAPCTQRRPGRDLTEAMAAATPAGARRIGLGHGAITDFSGEEGATGIIPPDRAQRSGLDYLALGDWHGRLLVSPTTWYSGTPEPDAFKHDAEGAALRVTLDGPSPQVSPVEVASFRWLRPQIEVLPGEDTATRIAAVLPKAGARDHLVRLTLKGRLPLAERAVLEAGLAHRAPDFGWFSADLTALAVEALPEDLDQIDRAGALRQAAETLLDEASDASLSLAERDTASSALARLYAFAQEARG
;
A
#
# COMPACT_ATOMS: atom_id res chain seq x y z
N MET A 1 -0.09 -52.43 9.22
CA MET A 1 0.17 -52.54 10.67
C MET A 1 1.35 -51.64 11.00
N LEU A 2 1.10 -50.45 11.54
CA LEU A 2 2.05 -49.65 12.28
C LEU A 2 1.22 -48.65 13.10
N GLN A 3 1.34 -48.75 14.40
CA GLN A 3 0.57 -48.00 15.41
C GLN A 3 1.15 -46.60 15.62
N PRO A 4 0.37 -45.66 16.13
CA PRO A 4 0.83 -44.26 16.42
C PRO A 4 1.55 -44.21 17.76
N VAL A 5 2.62 -43.41 17.81
CA VAL A 5 3.40 -43.09 19.01
C VAL A 5 2.81 -41.82 19.63
N LEU A 6 2.41 -41.90 20.91
CA LEU A 6 2.01 -40.82 21.81
C LEU A 6 3.25 -40.11 22.37
N PRO A 7 3.21 -38.80 22.68
CA PRO A 7 4.27 -38.11 23.40
C PRO A 7 4.15 -38.30 24.93
N PRO A 8 5.28 -38.19 25.70
CA PRO A 8 5.32 -38.43 27.12
C PRO A 8 4.79 -37.24 27.95
N GLN A 9 4.14 -37.63 29.06
CA GLN A 9 3.62 -36.72 30.10
C GLN A 9 4.73 -36.37 31.11
N GLY A 10 4.72 -35.15 31.55
CA GLY A 10 4.82 -34.58 32.86
C GLY A 10 6.00 -34.99 33.79
N ASP A 11 6.84 -34.01 34.11
CA ASP A 11 7.67 -34.03 35.30
C ASP A 11 7.15 -33.01 36.36
N ALA A 12 6.72 -33.57 37.46
CA ALA A 12 6.32 -32.85 38.66
C ALA A 12 7.55 -32.40 39.45
N VAL A 13 7.63 -31.11 39.75
CA VAL A 13 8.65 -30.55 40.64
C VAL A 13 8.22 -30.85 42.10
N ILE A 14 9.00 -31.69 42.75
CA ILE A 14 8.84 -32.04 44.20
C ILE A 14 9.41 -30.88 45.01
N CYS A 15 8.56 -30.26 45.85
CA CYS A 15 8.96 -29.28 46.85
C CYS A 15 9.39 -30.00 48.14
N ILE A 16 10.68 -29.93 48.50
CA ILE A 16 11.19 -30.48 49.75
C ILE A 16 11.01 -29.45 50.88
N CYS A 17 10.11 -29.70 51.80
CA CYS A 17 9.98 -28.97 53.06
C CYS A 17 10.97 -29.53 54.08
N ALA A 18 11.98 -28.74 54.47
CA ALA A 18 12.77 -28.99 55.67
C ALA A 18 12.16 -28.20 56.85
N ARG A 19 11.69 -28.94 57.88
CA ARG A 19 11.30 -28.39 59.18
C ARG A 19 12.56 -28.10 59.98
N LEU A 20 12.67 -26.89 60.54
CA LEU A 20 13.43 -26.64 61.78
C LEU A 20 12.63 -25.69 62.68
N ALA A 21 12.61 -26.04 63.96
CA ALA A 21 11.71 -25.50 64.96
C ALA A 21 12.22 -24.22 65.64
N ALA A 22 11.26 -23.44 66.08
CA ALA A 22 11.24 -22.60 67.31
C ALA A 22 12.23 -21.41 67.36
N ASN A 23 11.72 -20.19 67.17
CA ASN A 23 11.81 -19.15 68.21
C ASN A 23 10.74 -18.05 67.89
N ARG A 24 9.93 -17.75 68.93
CA ARG A 24 8.85 -16.76 68.91
C ARG A 24 9.45 -15.35 68.89
N VAL A 25 9.38 -14.67 67.82
CA VAL A 25 9.44 -13.20 67.75
C VAL A 25 8.13 -12.70 67.14
N LYS A 26 7.35 -11.98 67.95
CA LYS A 26 6.12 -11.33 67.46
C LYS A 26 6.53 -10.16 66.55
N PHE A 27 6.48 -10.36 65.24
CA PHE A 27 6.45 -9.26 64.31
C PHE A 27 5.00 -8.90 64.01
N SER A 28 4.61 -7.70 64.41
CA SER A 28 3.39 -7.04 63.97
C SER A 28 3.57 -6.70 62.49
N LEU A 29 2.95 -7.49 61.62
CA LEU A 29 2.82 -7.15 60.21
C LEU A 29 1.79 -6.01 60.09
N ALA A 30 2.27 -4.77 60.08
CA ALA A 30 1.51 -3.71 59.48
C ALA A 30 1.35 -4.05 58.00
N ARG A 31 0.16 -4.49 57.60
CA ARG A 31 -0.23 -4.57 56.21
C ARG A 31 -0.28 -3.14 55.69
N THR A 32 0.83 -2.69 55.11
CA THR A 32 0.78 -1.57 54.19
C THR A 32 0.13 -2.10 52.91
N ASP A 33 -1.18 -1.89 52.81
CA ASP A 33 -1.88 -2.07 51.56
C ASP A 33 -1.31 -1.07 50.52
N CYS A 34 -0.23 -1.43 49.86
CA CYS A 34 0.14 -0.85 48.60
C CYS A 34 -0.85 -1.35 47.55
N MET A 35 -2.11 -0.93 47.66
CA MET A 35 -3.02 -0.86 46.57
C MET A 35 -2.54 0.29 45.67
N GLY A 36 -1.47 0.03 44.93
CA GLY A 36 -1.21 0.76 43.71
C GLY A 36 -2.44 0.57 42.81
N ALA A 37 -3.34 1.54 42.80
CA ALA A 37 -4.42 1.62 41.83
C ALA A 37 -3.76 1.52 40.47
N SER A 38 -3.78 0.35 39.87
CA SER A 38 -3.58 0.18 38.45
C SER A 38 -4.68 1.05 37.81
N LYS A 39 -4.35 2.29 37.48
CA LYS A 39 -5.19 3.08 36.57
C LYS A 39 -5.33 2.23 35.32
N HIS A 40 -6.46 1.55 35.18
CA HIS A 40 -6.87 1.01 33.90
C HIS A 40 -6.89 2.20 32.94
N MET A 41 -5.80 2.39 32.23
CA MET A 41 -5.79 3.38 31.16
C MET A 41 -6.85 2.93 30.15
N THR A 42 -7.81 3.78 29.88
CA THR A 42 -8.82 3.55 28.84
C THR A 42 -8.12 3.26 27.53
N ALA A 43 -8.63 2.25 26.81
CA ALA A 43 -8.09 1.88 25.51
C ALA A 43 -8.04 3.11 24.59
N TYR A 44 -6.87 3.42 24.04
CA TYR A 44 -6.73 4.50 23.08
C TYR A 44 -6.77 3.93 21.66
N ARG A 45 -7.69 4.45 20.84
CA ARG A 45 -7.91 3.98 19.46
C ARG A 45 -7.66 5.10 18.48
N PHE A 46 -6.94 4.79 17.40
CA PHE A 46 -6.67 5.71 16.31
C PHE A 46 -6.56 4.98 14.97
N VAL A 47 -6.64 5.74 13.89
CA VAL A 47 -6.32 5.29 12.53
C VAL A 47 -4.95 5.82 12.16
N HIS A 48 -4.09 4.96 11.62
CA HIS A 48 -2.81 5.31 11.03
C HIS A 48 -2.90 5.16 9.52
N SER A 49 -2.60 6.24 8.80
CA SER A 49 -2.48 6.30 7.34
C SER A 49 -1.32 7.20 6.95
N SER A 50 -0.87 7.13 5.70
CA SER A 50 0.22 7.94 5.14
C SER A 50 0.06 8.06 3.63
N ASP A 51 0.91 8.84 2.99
CA ASP A 51 1.10 8.84 1.54
C ASP A 51 -0.20 9.06 0.75
N LEU A 52 -1.01 10.04 1.19
CA LEU A 52 -2.24 10.40 0.49
C LEU A 52 -1.94 11.02 -0.88
N HIS A 53 -0.81 11.72 -1.03
CA HIS A 53 -0.36 12.37 -2.25
C HIS A 53 -1.47 13.12 -2.98
N LEU A 54 -2.22 13.97 -2.25
CA LEU A 54 -3.26 14.80 -2.82
C LEU A 54 -2.68 15.75 -3.86
N GLY A 55 -3.29 15.79 -5.04
CA GLY A 55 -2.80 16.57 -6.16
C GLY A 55 -1.92 15.79 -7.15
N ARG A 56 -1.70 14.48 -6.95
CA ARG A 56 -0.95 13.62 -7.87
C ARG A 56 -1.53 13.65 -9.27
N ALA A 57 -0.66 13.86 -10.27
CA ALA A 57 -1.09 14.15 -11.64
C ALA A 57 -1.58 12.93 -12.43
N PHE A 58 -1.05 11.71 -12.15
CA PHE A 58 -1.32 10.47 -12.92
C PHE A 58 -1.06 10.60 -14.42
N GLY A 59 0.01 11.32 -14.81
CA GLY A 59 0.32 11.63 -16.21
C GLY A 59 0.42 10.44 -17.16
N ASN A 60 0.72 9.26 -16.65
CA ASN A 60 0.85 8.01 -17.42
C ASN A 60 -0.50 7.39 -17.81
N PHE A 61 -1.62 7.97 -17.38
CA PHE A 61 -2.96 7.45 -17.67
C PHE A 61 -3.73 8.39 -18.61
N PRO A 62 -4.68 7.87 -19.39
CA PRO A 62 -5.60 8.67 -20.19
C PRO A 62 -6.41 9.65 -19.33
N GLU A 63 -6.82 10.78 -19.89
CA GLU A 63 -7.47 11.87 -19.14
C GLU A 63 -8.70 11.43 -18.36
N GLY A 64 -9.56 10.60 -18.94
CA GLY A 64 -10.79 10.13 -18.28
C GLY A 64 -10.55 9.39 -16.98
N ILE A 65 -9.52 8.53 -16.91
CA ILE A 65 -9.19 7.83 -15.68
C ILE A 65 -8.38 8.70 -14.71
N ARG A 66 -7.53 9.62 -15.20
CA ARG A 66 -6.77 10.55 -14.35
C ARG A 66 -7.65 11.35 -13.41
N HIS A 67 -8.78 11.87 -13.93
CA HIS A 67 -9.73 12.60 -13.11
C HIS A 67 -10.30 11.71 -11.99
N ARG A 68 -10.76 10.51 -12.31
CA ARG A 68 -11.31 9.56 -11.34
C ARG A 68 -10.29 9.18 -10.27
N LEU A 69 -9.01 8.97 -10.64
CA LEU A 69 -7.94 8.65 -9.68
C LEU A 69 -7.66 9.81 -8.73
N ARG A 70 -7.69 11.06 -9.22
CA ARG A 70 -7.54 12.25 -8.37
C ARG A 70 -8.69 12.39 -7.39
N GLU A 71 -9.93 12.24 -7.87
CA GLU A 71 -11.12 12.26 -7.02
C GLU A 71 -11.11 11.14 -5.96
N ALA A 72 -10.68 9.95 -6.34
CA ALA A 72 -10.52 8.85 -5.40
C ALA A 72 -9.55 9.18 -4.27
N ARG A 73 -8.40 9.84 -4.57
CA ARG A 73 -7.45 10.29 -3.54
C ARG A 73 -8.06 11.31 -2.61
N HIS A 74 -8.75 12.32 -3.13
CA HIS A 74 -9.46 13.29 -2.28
C HIS A 74 -10.54 12.61 -1.43
N GLY A 75 -11.28 11.68 -1.99
CA GLY A 75 -12.28 10.88 -1.29
C GLY A 75 -11.70 9.98 -0.18
N ALA A 76 -10.39 9.68 -0.20
CA ALA A 76 -9.75 8.90 0.85
C ALA A 76 -9.90 9.55 2.24
N ILE A 77 -9.92 10.89 2.34
CA ILE A 77 -10.13 11.60 3.61
C ILE A 77 -11.46 11.19 4.23
N ALA A 78 -12.56 11.22 3.47
CA ALA A 78 -13.88 10.82 3.97
C ALA A 78 -13.95 9.32 4.33
N ARG A 79 -13.27 8.45 3.56
CA ARG A 79 -13.20 7.02 3.85
C ARG A 79 -12.37 6.72 5.10
N LEU A 80 -11.27 7.43 5.33
CA LEU A 80 -10.50 7.37 6.58
C LEU A 80 -11.35 7.79 7.79
N ALA A 81 -12.14 8.87 7.65
CA ALA A 81 -13.07 9.29 8.69
C ALA A 81 -14.12 8.20 8.99
N THR A 82 -14.68 7.57 7.95
CA THR A 82 -15.61 6.44 8.11
C THR A 82 -14.94 5.25 8.80
N ALA A 83 -13.69 4.92 8.42
CA ALA A 83 -12.92 3.86 9.04
C ALA A 83 -12.62 4.13 10.52
N ALA A 84 -12.33 5.38 10.88
CA ALA A 84 -12.12 5.79 12.26
C ALA A 84 -13.39 5.61 13.10
N ARG A 85 -14.52 6.15 12.64
CA ARG A 85 -15.82 6.04 13.33
C ARG A 85 -16.23 4.59 13.54
N SER A 86 -16.14 3.76 12.50
CA SER A 86 -16.50 2.34 12.59
C SER A 86 -15.60 1.53 13.53
N GLY A 87 -14.36 1.99 13.77
CA GLY A 87 -13.41 1.41 14.74
C GLY A 87 -13.49 2.02 16.13
N GLY A 88 -14.35 3.02 16.37
CA GLY A 88 -14.41 3.76 17.62
C GLY A 88 -13.15 4.59 17.90
N ALA A 89 -12.42 4.98 16.86
CA ALA A 89 -11.27 5.87 16.94
C ALA A 89 -11.71 7.33 16.81
N THR A 90 -11.08 8.21 17.57
CA THR A 90 -11.32 9.67 17.53
C THR A 90 -10.17 10.44 16.91
N THR A 91 -9.07 9.76 16.57
CA THR A 91 -7.86 10.37 16.04
C THR A 91 -7.42 9.65 14.76
N ILE A 92 -6.99 10.42 13.77
CA ILE A 92 -6.37 9.93 12.53
C ILE A 92 -4.97 10.53 12.45
N LEU A 93 -3.96 9.67 12.40
CA LEU A 93 -2.56 10.03 12.22
C LEU A 93 -2.19 9.89 10.74
N LEU A 94 -1.75 10.98 10.12
CA LEU A 94 -1.21 10.99 8.77
C LEU A 94 0.32 11.11 8.85
N ALA A 95 0.99 10.00 8.57
CA ALA A 95 2.44 9.85 8.73
C ALA A 95 3.21 10.38 7.49
N GLY A 96 2.95 11.61 7.10
CA GLY A 96 3.63 12.31 6.01
C GLY A 96 2.97 12.11 4.64
N ASP A 97 3.44 12.92 3.69
CA ASP A 97 3.04 12.92 2.29
C ASP A 97 1.52 13.02 2.08
N THR A 98 0.90 13.93 2.82
CA THR A 98 -0.51 14.28 2.61
C THR A 98 -0.69 14.94 1.25
N PHE A 99 0.26 15.77 0.82
CA PHE A 99 0.26 16.43 -0.50
C PHE A 99 1.40 15.91 -1.37
N ASP A 100 1.15 15.78 -2.69
CA ASP A 100 2.11 15.24 -3.67
C ASP A 100 3.29 16.17 -3.96
N ALA A 101 3.21 17.44 -3.57
CA ALA A 101 4.22 18.45 -3.82
C ALA A 101 4.23 19.55 -2.75
N GLU A 102 5.37 20.24 -2.62
CA GLU A 102 5.57 21.38 -1.72
C GLU A 102 4.62 22.56 -2.02
N THR A 103 4.14 22.66 -3.26
CA THR A 103 3.22 23.71 -3.72
C THR A 103 1.98 23.09 -4.38
N PRO A 104 1.06 22.48 -3.59
CA PRO A 104 -0.17 21.93 -4.14
C PRO A 104 -1.06 23.05 -4.70
N ALA A 105 -1.86 22.72 -5.72
CA ALA A 105 -2.84 23.68 -6.25
C ALA A 105 -3.76 24.19 -5.12
N PRO A 106 -4.15 25.47 -5.13
CA PRO A 106 -5.00 26.06 -4.08
C PRO A 106 -6.30 25.29 -3.85
N ASP A 107 -6.89 24.72 -4.92
CA ASP A 107 -8.12 23.93 -4.83
C ASP A 107 -7.88 22.58 -4.14
N THR A 108 -6.75 21.94 -4.40
CA THR A 108 -6.35 20.70 -3.74
C THR A 108 -6.26 20.89 -2.22
N LEU A 109 -5.57 21.95 -1.78
CA LEU A 109 -5.44 22.25 -0.36
C LEU A 109 -6.82 22.58 0.26
N ARG A 110 -7.61 23.45 -0.38
CA ARG A 110 -8.95 23.83 0.12
C ARG A 110 -9.87 22.62 0.23
N GLN A 111 -9.92 21.76 -0.76
CA GLN A 111 -10.73 20.55 -0.76
C GLN A 111 -10.33 19.62 0.39
N ALA A 112 -9.03 19.40 0.60
CA ALA A 112 -8.53 18.59 1.71
C ALA A 112 -8.94 19.14 3.08
N LEU A 113 -8.70 20.44 3.32
CA LEU A 113 -9.05 21.08 4.59
C LEU A 113 -10.57 21.10 4.83
N THR A 114 -11.37 21.23 3.76
CA THR A 114 -12.84 21.16 3.84
C THR A 114 -13.29 19.75 4.23
N ALA A 115 -12.78 18.72 3.59
CA ALA A 115 -13.12 17.35 3.94
C ALA A 115 -12.75 16.97 5.39
N MET A 116 -11.61 17.46 5.89
CA MET A 116 -11.22 17.30 7.29
C MET A 116 -12.14 18.07 8.25
N ARG A 117 -12.58 19.26 7.86
CA ARG A 117 -13.53 20.09 8.63
C ARG A 117 -14.89 19.43 8.76
N GLU A 118 -15.37 18.76 7.71
CA GLU A 118 -16.65 18.02 7.71
C GLU A 118 -16.65 16.83 8.67
N ALA A 119 -15.47 16.33 9.04
CA ALA A 119 -15.30 15.30 10.06
C ALA A 119 -14.90 15.91 11.41
N ALA A 120 -15.66 16.89 11.91
CA ALA A 120 -15.34 17.68 13.09
C ALA A 120 -15.31 16.89 14.43
N ASP A 121 -15.89 15.70 14.43
CA ASP A 121 -15.86 14.74 15.54
C ASP A 121 -14.53 13.99 15.67
N LEU A 122 -13.64 14.11 14.66
CA LEU A 122 -12.34 13.47 14.62
C LEU A 122 -11.20 14.48 14.71
N THR A 123 -10.11 14.11 15.35
CA THR A 123 -8.87 14.90 15.33
C THR A 123 -7.97 14.38 14.21
N TRP A 124 -7.63 15.25 13.28
CA TRP A 124 -6.62 14.99 12.24
C TRP A 124 -5.26 15.45 12.70
N VAL A 125 -4.27 14.59 12.60
CA VAL A 125 -2.87 14.89 12.95
C VAL A 125 -2.02 14.71 11.72
N LEU A 126 -1.47 15.80 11.19
CA LEU A 126 -0.67 15.82 9.98
C LEU A 126 0.81 15.97 10.32
N LEU A 127 1.64 15.06 9.80
CA LEU A 127 3.09 15.15 9.85
C LEU A 127 3.62 15.55 8.46
N PRO A 128 4.59 16.47 8.33
CA PRO A 128 5.33 16.68 7.10
C PRO A 128 6.08 15.43 6.66
N GLY A 129 5.87 15.00 5.41
CA GLY A 129 6.64 13.95 4.74
C GLY A 129 7.76 14.54 3.88
N ASN A 130 8.26 13.76 2.93
CA ASN A 130 9.34 14.21 2.05
C ASN A 130 8.84 15.01 0.83
N HIS A 131 7.58 14.81 0.39
CA HIS A 131 6.95 15.58 -0.68
C HIS A 131 6.34 16.91 -0.19
N ASP A 132 5.89 16.96 1.04
CA ASP A 132 5.30 18.14 1.68
C ASP A 132 6.09 18.59 2.92
N SER A 133 7.43 18.56 2.82
CA SER A 133 8.35 18.81 3.93
C SER A 133 8.21 20.24 4.51
N LEU A 134 8.83 20.49 5.66
CA LEU A 134 8.84 21.83 6.28
C LEU A 134 9.50 22.91 5.41
N ALA A 135 10.27 22.53 4.37
CA ALA A 135 10.76 23.46 3.36
C ALA A 135 9.62 24.11 2.57
N ALA A 136 8.44 23.47 2.49
CA ALA A 136 7.21 24.01 1.93
C ALA A 136 6.54 25.03 2.87
N THR A 137 7.26 26.08 3.25
CA THR A 137 6.85 27.05 4.30
C THR A 137 5.49 27.67 4.05
N GLU A 138 5.15 27.98 2.79
CA GLU A 138 3.86 28.58 2.44
C GLU A 138 2.71 27.57 2.61
N LEU A 139 2.92 26.29 2.29
CA LEU A 139 1.95 25.23 2.51
C LEU A 139 1.60 25.13 4.00
N TRP A 140 2.61 24.99 4.86
CA TRP A 140 2.40 24.83 6.31
C TRP A 140 1.84 26.10 6.95
N ARG A 141 2.24 27.28 6.46
CA ARG A 141 1.63 28.54 6.88
C ARG A 141 0.12 28.57 6.56
N ARG A 142 -0.26 28.18 5.36
CA ARG A 142 -1.67 28.10 4.95
C ARG A 142 -2.46 27.07 5.75
N ILE A 143 -1.87 25.89 6.00
CA ILE A 143 -2.49 24.87 6.86
C ILE A 143 -2.74 25.42 8.26
N ALA A 144 -1.78 26.17 8.82
CA ALA A 144 -1.94 26.79 10.14
C ALA A 144 -2.99 27.90 10.17
N THR A 145 -3.16 28.66 9.08
CA THR A 145 -4.10 29.79 9.00
C THR A 145 -5.52 29.34 8.60
N ASP A 146 -5.64 28.46 7.61
CA ASP A 146 -6.91 28.09 6.96
C ASP A 146 -7.46 26.76 7.49
N GLY A 147 -6.63 26.01 8.24
CA GLY A 147 -6.97 24.70 8.78
C GLY A 147 -8.15 24.73 9.75
N PRO A 148 -8.97 23.65 9.79
CA PRO A 148 -10.06 23.53 10.75
C PRO A 148 -9.54 23.32 12.17
N ALA A 149 -10.35 23.64 13.17
CA ALA A 149 -10.00 23.51 14.59
C ALA A 149 -9.68 22.07 15.03
N ASN A 150 -10.17 21.08 14.30
CA ASN A 150 -9.92 19.65 14.54
C ASN A 150 -8.67 19.12 13.82
N LEU A 151 -7.83 20.00 13.24
CA LEU A 151 -6.58 19.65 12.60
C LEU A 151 -5.39 20.11 13.43
N ARG A 152 -4.41 19.23 13.65
CA ARG A 152 -3.14 19.51 14.31
C ARG A 152 -1.99 19.26 13.33
N ALA A 153 -1.35 20.30 12.85
CA ALA A 153 -0.12 20.21 12.05
C ALA A 153 1.11 20.11 12.97
N LEU A 154 1.90 19.06 12.79
CA LEU A 154 3.09 18.79 13.60
C LEU A 154 4.33 19.34 12.91
N THR A 155 4.61 20.61 13.10
CA THR A 155 5.75 21.30 12.47
C THR A 155 7.00 21.33 13.33
N THR A 156 6.98 20.73 14.52
CA THR A 156 8.12 20.57 15.43
C THR A 156 8.18 19.14 15.95
N ASP A 157 9.33 18.78 16.50
CA ASP A 157 9.58 17.47 17.13
C ASP A 157 9.20 17.39 18.60
N ALA A 158 8.58 18.45 19.15
CA ALA A 158 8.12 18.50 20.53
C ALA A 158 6.99 17.48 20.79
N PRO A 159 7.03 16.72 21.90
CA PRO A 159 5.96 15.82 22.27
C PRO A 159 4.61 16.51 22.41
N VAL A 160 3.54 15.90 21.91
CA VAL A 160 2.17 16.44 21.94
C VAL A 160 1.24 15.47 22.68
N GLU A 161 0.48 15.93 23.65
CA GLU A 161 -0.55 15.10 24.29
C GLU A 161 -1.79 15.00 23.37
N LEU A 162 -2.15 13.78 22.98
CA LEU A 162 -3.33 13.47 22.16
C LEU A 162 -4.59 13.24 23.03
N ALA A 163 -4.39 12.61 24.15
CA ALA A 163 -5.42 12.31 25.16
C ALA A 163 -4.72 12.17 26.53
N PRO A 164 -5.45 12.23 27.64
CA PRO A 164 -4.86 12.11 28.97
C PRO A 164 -3.96 10.88 29.11
N GLY A 165 -2.65 11.10 29.27
CA GLY A 165 -1.64 10.08 29.37
C GLY A 165 -1.23 9.41 28.03
N VAL A 166 -1.59 9.97 26.90
CA VAL A 166 -1.18 9.48 25.56
C VAL A 166 -0.39 10.58 24.84
N HIS A 167 0.87 10.36 24.62
CA HIS A 167 1.79 11.31 23.99
C HIS A 167 2.24 10.85 22.61
N LEU A 168 2.20 11.74 21.66
CA LEU A 168 2.74 11.60 20.32
C LEU A 168 4.12 12.26 20.27
N LEU A 169 5.08 11.54 19.71
CA LEU A 169 6.45 11.98 19.50
C LEU A 169 6.68 12.10 17.98
N PRO A 170 6.54 13.31 17.43
CA PRO A 170 6.65 13.51 15.99
C PRO A 170 8.11 13.62 15.53
N ALA A 171 8.37 13.21 14.28
CA ALA A 171 9.61 13.45 13.56
C ALA A 171 9.31 14.00 12.16
N PRO A 172 8.93 15.30 12.05
CA PRO A 172 8.56 15.92 10.79
C PRO A 172 9.75 16.01 9.83
N CYS A 173 9.56 15.71 8.55
CA CYS A 173 10.57 15.92 7.53
C CYS A 173 10.88 17.41 7.36
N THR A 174 12.12 17.81 7.65
CA THR A 174 12.56 19.20 7.54
C THR A 174 12.80 19.64 6.11
N GLN A 175 13.14 18.70 5.25
CA GLN A 175 13.38 18.84 3.81
C GLN A 175 13.21 17.49 3.11
N ARG A 176 13.15 17.50 1.78
CA ARG A 176 12.89 16.31 0.98
C ARG A 176 13.88 15.15 1.22
N ARG A 177 15.13 15.46 1.51
CA ARG A 177 16.19 14.49 1.84
C ARG A 177 16.94 14.96 3.09
N PRO A 178 16.47 14.61 4.29
CA PRO A 178 17.04 15.12 5.55
C PRO A 178 18.50 14.75 5.77
N GLY A 179 18.97 13.62 5.21
CA GLY A 179 20.36 13.14 5.36
C GLY A 179 20.72 12.65 6.77
N ARG A 180 19.77 12.62 7.69
CA ARG A 180 19.91 12.13 9.07
C ARG A 180 18.60 11.51 9.55
N ASP A 181 18.69 10.67 10.56
CA ASP A 181 17.51 10.08 11.23
C ASP A 181 16.79 11.12 12.10
N LEU A 182 15.65 11.61 11.64
CA LEU A 182 14.81 12.56 12.39
C LEU A 182 14.09 11.89 13.55
N THR A 183 13.91 10.55 13.52
CA THR A 183 13.20 9.81 14.58
C THR A 183 14.00 9.72 15.88
N GLU A 184 15.26 10.16 15.90
CA GLU A 184 16.03 10.32 17.16
C GLU A 184 15.34 11.23 18.17
N ALA A 185 14.58 12.24 17.70
CA ALA A 185 13.78 13.12 18.54
C ALA A 185 12.72 12.37 19.38
N MET A 186 12.31 11.17 18.95
CA MET A 186 11.33 10.34 19.69
C MET A 186 11.88 9.81 21.02
N ALA A 187 13.17 9.99 21.33
CA ALA A 187 13.74 9.73 22.64
C ALA A 187 13.36 10.78 23.70
N ALA A 188 12.68 11.87 23.31
CA ALA A 188 12.22 12.91 24.22
C ALA A 188 11.41 12.35 25.38
N ALA A 189 11.56 12.93 26.58
CA ALA A 189 10.90 12.50 27.80
C ALA A 189 9.37 12.78 27.73
N THR A 190 8.59 11.89 28.29
CA THR A 190 7.15 12.03 28.53
C THR A 190 6.86 11.71 29.99
N PRO A 191 5.69 12.09 30.54
CA PRO A 191 5.31 11.73 31.89
C PRO A 191 5.41 10.21 32.14
N ALA A 192 5.83 9.83 33.34
CA ALA A 192 5.97 8.43 33.71
C ALA A 192 4.64 7.67 33.54
N GLY A 193 4.68 6.49 32.92
CA GLY A 193 3.51 5.65 32.65
C GLY A 193 2.63 6.12 31.48
N ALA A 194 3.01 7.18 30.76
CA ALA A 194 2.31 7.60 29.56
C ALA A 194 2.49 6.60 28.43
N ARG A 195 1.45 6.43 27.58
CA ARG A 195 1.54 5.77 26.28
C ARG A 195 2.32 6.64 25.32
N ARG A 196 3.24 6.04 24.57
CA ARG A 196 4.18 6.74 23.68
C ARG A 196 3.98 6.27 22.23
N ILE A 197 3.52 7.16 21.38
CA ILE A 197 3.30 6.90 19.95
C ILE A 197 4.34 7.71 19.17
N GLY A 198 5.17 7.07 18.37
CA GLY A 198 6.04 7.74 17.40
C GLY A 198 5.28 7.96 16.10
N LEU A 199 5.49 9.11 15.45
CA LEU A 199 4.98 9.42 14.12
C LEU A 199 6.11 9.95 13.28
N GLY A 200 6.49 9.20 12.22
CA GLY A 200 7.62 9.51 11.37
C GLY A 200 7.36 9.21 9.90
N HIS A 201 8.24 9.70 9.03
CA HIS A 201 8.18 9.47 7.61
C HIS A 201 9.60 9.27 7.05
N GLY A 202 9.81 8.15 6.35
CA GLY A 202 11.09 7.78 5.75
C GLY A 202 11.34 6.28 5.74
N ALA A 203 12.37 5.86 5.01
CA ALA A 203 12.71 4.46 4.83
C ALA A 203 13.51 3.91 6.02
N ILE A 204 13.22 2.67 6.39
CA ILE A 204 14.01 1.89 7.36
C ILE A 204 15.27 1.34 6.69
N THR A 205 16.38 1.36 7.44
CA THR A 205 17.65 0.76 7.01
C THR A 205 17.45 -0.72 6.66
N ASP A 206 18.08 -1.18 5.57
CA ASP A 206 18.06 -2.58 5.08
C ASP A 206 16.70 -3.11 4.58
N PHE A 207 15.65 -2.29 4.58
CA PHE A 207 14.32 -2.68 4.06
C PHE A 207 14.04 -2.17 2.64
N SER A 208 14.89 -1.33 2.09
CA SER A 208 14.69 -0.82 0.74
C SER A 208 15.04 -1.90 -0.30
N GLY A 209 14.02 -2.52 -0.88
CA GLY A 209 14.17 -3.37 -2.08
C GLY A 209 14.54 -2.59 -3.36
N GLU A 210 14.89 -1.32 -3.26
CA GLU A 210 15.37 -0.49 -4.36
C GLU A 210 16.89 -0.26 -4.19
N GLU A 211 17.64 -0.65 -5.20
CA GLU A 211 19.07 -0.35 -5.28
C GLU A 211 19.28 1.17 -5.17
N GLY A 212 19.91 1.61 -4.08
CA GLY A 212 20.26 3.00 -3.84
C GLY A 212 19.43 3.81 -2.85
N ALA A 213 18.33 3.28 -2.29
CA ALA A 213 17.64 3.93 -1.20
C ALA A 213 18.31 3.57 0.15
N THR A 214 19.17 4.42 0.65
CA THR A 214 19.73 4.27 2.00
C THR A 214 18.67 4.69 3.01
N GLY A 215 17.91 3.73 3.54
CA GLY A 215 17.07 3.96 4.69
C GLY A 215 17.89 4.46 5.87
N ILE A 216 17.35 5.38 6.65
CA ILE A 216 18.05 6.03 7.78
C ILE A 216 17.41 5.68 9.12
N ILE A 217 16.17 5.23 9.12
CA ILE A 217 15.44 4.88 10.37
C ILE A 217 15.88 3.48 10.80
N PRO A 218 16.44 3.30 12.01
CA PRO A 218 16.78 1.97 12.51
C PRO A 218 15.52 1.12 12.72
N PRO A 219 15.53 -0.18 12.37
CA PRO A 219 14.38 -1.07 12.53
C PRO A 219 13.95 -1.27 14.00
N ASP A 220 14.86 -1.04 14.93
CA ASP A 220 14.63 -1.12 16.37
C ASP A 220 14.32 0.25 17.03
N ARG A 221 14.00 1.30 16.23
CA ARG A 221 13.70 2.65 16.74
C ARG A 221 12.61 2.65 17.81
N ALA A 222 11.53 1.91 17.62
CA ALA A 222 10.46 1.85 18.62
C ALA A 222 10.98 1.34 19.98
N GLN A 223 11.81 0.30 19.99
CA GLN A 223 12.41 -0.24 21.21
C GLN A 223 13.37 0.76 21.86
N ARG A 224 14.28 1.35 21.09
CA ARG A 224 15.25 2.34 21.59
C ARG A 224 14.58 3.56 22.20
N SER A 225 13.47 3.99 21.66
CA SER A 225 12.72 5.16 22.13
C SER A 225 11.61 4.81 23.11
N GLY A 226 11.44 3.54 23.50
CA GLY A 226 10.39 3.09 24.42
C GLY A 226 8.98 3.42 23.93
N LEU A 227 8.71 3.21 22.64
CA LEU A 227 7.41 3.50 22.03
C LEU A 227 6.49 2.28 22.15
N ASP A 228 5.22 2.53 22.48
CA ASP A 228 4.15 1.52 22.40
C ASP A 228 3.76 1.25 20.94
N TYR A 229 3.92 2.26 20.05
CA TYR A 229 3.66 2.15 18.62
C TYR A 229 4.49 3.18 17.85
N LEU A 230 5.02 2.77 16.69
CA LEU A 230 5.69 3.65 15.73
C LEU A 230 4.93 3.60 14.40
N ALA A 231 4.29 4.72 14.06
CA ALA A 231 3.60 4.94 12.81
C ALA A 231 4.56 5.53 11.77
N LEU A 232 4.78 4.84 10.65
CA LEU A 232 5.65 5.27 9.57
C LEU A 232 4.90 5.43 8.25
N GLY A 233 5.30 6.42 7.45
CA GLY A 233 4.98 6.63 6.04
C GLY A 233 6.24 6.59 5.17
N ASP A 234 6.11 6.80 3.84
CA ASP A 234 7.11 6.73 2.76
C ASP A 234 7.01 5.42 1.96
N TRP A 235 6.70 4.30 2.58
CA TRP A 235 6.46 3.06 1.89
C TRP A 235 4.97 2.91 1.56
N HIS A 236 4.62 2.91 0.25
CA HIS A 236 3.24 2.88 -0.20
C HIS A 236 2.53 1.54 0.00
N GLY A 237 3.28 0.44 0.24
CA GLY A 237 2.71 -0.85 0.65
C GLY A 237 2.53 -0.93 2.17
N ARG A 238 1.55 -1.70 2.63
CA ARG A 238 1.44 -2.03 4.05
C ARG A 238 2.57 -2.97 4.46
N LEU A 239 3.31 -2.63 5.55
CA LEU A 239 4.44 -3.43 6.01
C LEU A 239 4.52 -3.48 7.54
N LEU A 240 4.60 -4.69 8.08
CA LEU A 240 4.97 -4.95 9.47
C LEU A 240 6.49 -5.03 9.58
N VAL A 241 7.11 -4.08 10.28
CA VAL A 241 8.55 -4.09 10.55
C VAL A 241 8.85 -4.82 11.86
N SER A 242 8.08 -4.51 12.89
CA SER A 242 8.13 -5.17 14.21
C SER A 242 6.74 -5.12 14.84
N PRO A 243 6.46 -5.87 15.91
CA PRO A 243 5.14 -5.83 16.56
C PRO A 243 4.63 -4.43 16.90
N THR A 244 5.55 -3.47 17.09
CA THR A 244 5.23 -2.08 17.44
C THR A 244 5.51 -1.09 16.30
N THR A 245 6.08 -1.50 15.16
CA THR A 245 6.46 -0.61 14.07
C THR A 245 5.80 -1.03 12.76
N TRP A 246 5.04 -0.10 12.15
CA TRP A 246 4.27 -0.35 10.96
C TRP A 246 4.36 0.79 9.94
N TYR A 247 4.41 0.42 8.66
CA TYR A 247 3.97 1.28 7.56
C TYR A 247 2.51 0.99 7.26
N SER A 248 1.69 2.03 7.19
CA SER A 248 0.27 1.87 6.83
C SER A 248 0.09 1.57 5.34
N GLY A 249 1.01 2.07 4.53
CA GLY A 249 0.83 2.20 3.09
C GLY A 249 -0.12 3.33 2.72
N THR A 250 -0.28 3.55 1.42
CA THR A 250 -1.21 4.55 0.89
C THR A 250 -2.67 4.06 1.01
N PRO A 251 -3.62 4.93 1.40
CA PRO A 251 -5.04 4.56 1.46
C PRO A 251 -5.68 4.37 0.08
N GLU A 252 -5.09 4.97 -0.97
CA GLU A 252 -5.51 4.79 -2.35
C GLU A 252 -4.29 4.48 -3.20
N PRO A 253 -4.16 3.29 -3.80
CA PRO A 253 -2.99 2.90 -4.58
C PRO A 253 -2.74 3.87 -5.75
N ASP A 254 -1.48 4.01 -6.15
CA ASP A 254 -1.05 4.98 -7.16
C ASP A 254 -0.16 4.39 -8.26
N ALA A 255 0.21 3.14 -8.12
CA ALA A 255 1.04 2.41 -9.08
C ALA A 255 0.81 0.90 -8.99
N PHE A 256 1.16 0.18 -10.05
CA PHE A 256 1.21 -1.29 -10.09
C PHE A 256 2.48 -1.84 -9.42
N LYS A 257 2.94 -1.24 -8.34
CA LYS A 257 4.20 -1.61 -7.69
C LYS A 257 3.99 -2.54 -6.49
N HIS A 258 2.93 -2.31 -5.75
CA HIS A 258 2.60 -3.07 -4.54
C HIS A 258 1.35 -3.92 -4.78
N ASP A 259 1.36 -5.18 -4.34
CA ASP A 259 0.22 -6.09 -4.46
C ASP A 259 -0.81 -5.87 -3.33
N ALA A 260 -0.57 -4.87 -2.47
CA ALA A 260 -1.45 -4.56 -1.36
C ALA A 260 -2.65 -3.70 -1.80
N GLU A 261 -3.83 -4.08 -1.33
CA GLU A 261 -5.02 -3.23 -1.41
C GLU A 261 -4.79 -1.95 -0.61
N GLY A 262 -5.29 -0.81 -1.11
CA GLY A 262 -5.21 0.46 -0.40
C GLY A 262 -5.96 0.38 0.93
N ALA A 263 -5.24 0.61 2.02
CA ALA A 263 -5.74 0.42 3.35
C ALA A 263 -5.19 1.48 4.32
N ALA A 264 -5.84 1.61 5.46
CA ALA A 264 -5.31 2.22 6.66
C ALA A 264 -5.20 1.19 7.77
N LEU A 265 -4.53 1.52 8.86
CA LEU A 265 -4.42 0.67 10.03
C LEU A 265 -5.28 1.21 11.17
N ARG A 266 -6.16 0.38 11.71
CA ARG A 266 -6.80 0.62 13.01
C ARG A 266 -5.87 0.12 14.10
N VAL A 267 -5.56 0.99 15.03
CA VAL A 267 -4.65 0.68 16.14
C VAL A 267 -5.38 0.88 17.46
N THR A 268 -5.26 -0.09 18.35
CA THR A 268 -5.77 -0.01 19.72
C THR A 268 -4.62 -0.26 20.69
N LEU A 269 -4.43 0.68 21.63
CA LEU A 269 -3.48 0.58 22.72
C LEU A 269 -4.26 0.36 24.03
N ASP A 270 -4.49 -0.90 24.42
CA ASP A 270 -5.20 -1.29 25.62
C ASP A 270 -4.40 -2.24 26.53
N GLY A 271 -3.30 -2.78 26.03
CA GLY A 271 -2.43 -3.76 26.69
C GLY A 271 -0.94 -3.43 26.51
N PRO A 272 -0.07 -4.40 26.75
CA PRO A 272 1.39 -4.25 26.61
C PRO A 272 1.84 -4.21 25.14
N SER A 273 1.01 -4.67 24.21
CA SER A 273 1.28 -4.65 22.77
C SER A 273 0.11 -4.03 22.02
N PRO A 274 0.37 -3.29 20.92
CA PRO A 274 -0.68 -2.71 20.11
C PRO A 274 -1.47 -3.80 19.38
N GLN A 275 -2.79 -3.63 19.32
CA GLN A 275 -3.64 -4.40 18.41
C GLN A 275 -3.77 -3.61 17.12
N VAL A 276 -3.31 -4.19 16.01
CA VAL A 276 -3.29 -3.55 14.69
C VAL A 276 -4.08 -4.38 13.70
N SER A 277 -5.03 -3.76 13.02
CA SER A 277 -5.81 -4.41 11.98
C SER A 277 -5.95 -3.51 10.75
N PRO A 278 -5.78 -4.04 9.53
CA PRO A 278 -6.02 -3.27 8.33
C PRO A 278 -7.52 -3.02 8.15
N VAL A 279 -7.83 -1.86 7.57
CA VAL A 279 -9.17 -1.53 7.07
C VAL A 279 -9.04 -1.03 5.64
N GLU A 280 -9.75 -1.69 4.74
CA GLU A 280 -9.79 -1.30 3.33
C GLU A 280 -10.48 0.08 3.20
N VAL A 281 -9.82 1.00 2.50
CA VAL A 281 -10.30 2.36 2.27
C VAL A 281 -10.15 2.82 0.82
N ALA A 282 -9.57 1.98 -0.05
CA ALA A 282 -9.40 2.29 -1.46
C ALA A 282 -10.72 2.27 -2.22
N SER A 283 -10.81 3.13 -3.24
CA SER A 283 -11.87 3.09 -4.25
C SER A 283 -11.48 2.24 -5.44
N PHE A 284 -10.20 2.20 -5.76
CA PHE A 284 -9.69 1.44 -6.89
C PHE A 284 -8.81 0.29 -6.44
N ARG A 285 -8.94 -0.84 -7.16
CA ARG A 285 -8.07 -2.00 -7.02
C ARG A 285 -7.16 -2.11 -8.23
N TRP A 286 -5.87 -2.31 -7.98
CA TRP A 286 -4.84 -2.40 -8.99
C TRP A 286 -4.40 -3.86 -9.13
N LEU A 287 -4.66 -4.46 -10.29
CA LEU A 287 -4.36 -5.86 -10.56
C LEU A 287 -3.29 -5.98 -11.63
N ARG A 288 -2.30 -6.83 -11.42
CA ARG A 288 -1.23 -7.16 -12.39
C ARG A 288 -1.09 -8.67 -12.62
N PRO A 289 -2.15 -9.35 -13.07
CA PRO A 289 -2.06 -10.77 -13.34
C PRO A 289 -1.04 -11.07 -14.43
N GLN A 290 -0.30 -12.15 -14.25
CA GLN A 290 0.61 -12.73 -15.25
C GLN A 290 0.14 -14.13 -15.57
N ILE A 291 0.05 -14.47 -16.86
CA ILE A 291 -0.39 -15.77 -17.33
C ILE A 291 0.62 -16.24 -18.38
N GLU A 292 1.09 -17.45 -18.24
CA GLU A 292 1.80 -18.16 -19.28
C GLU A 292 0.79 -18.98 -20.08
N VAL A 293 0.82 -18.86 -21.41
CA VAL A 293 -0.10 -19.54 -22.32
C VAL A 293 0.65 -20.41 -23.31
N LEU A 294 0.07 -21.56 -23.63
CA LEU A 294 0.62 -22.52 -24.59
C LEU A 294 -0.45 -22.86 -25.64
N PRO A 295 -0.03 -23.27 -26.86
CA PRO A 295 -0.94 -23.70 -27.91
C PRO A 295 -1.93 -24.76 -27.43
N GLY A 296 -3.20 -24.64 -27.78
CA GLY A 296 -4.25 -25.58 -27.45
C GLY A 296 -4.82 -25.46 -26.03
N GLU A 297 -4.34 -24.51 -25.21
CA GLU A 297 -4.96 -24.20 -23.91
C GLU A 297 -6.15 -23.26 -24.06
N ASP A 298 -7.15 -23.39 -23.20
CA ASP A 298 -8.26 -22.41 -23.14
C ASP A 298 -7.78 -21.11 -22.46
N THR A 299 -7.08 -20.30 -23.24
CA THR A 299 -6.54 -19.01 -22.81
C THR A 299 -7.64 -18.06 -22.30
N ALA A 300 -8.82 -18.09 -22.93
CA ALA A 300 -9.93 -17.22 -22.56
C ALA A 300 -10.45 -17.53 -21.15
N THR A 301 -10.62 -18.81 -20.82
CA THR A 301 -11.03 -19.25 -19.47
C THR A 301 -9.96 -18.91 -18.44
N ARG A 302 -8.67 -19.09 -18.75
CA ARG A 302 -7.57 -18.75 -17.84
C ARG A 302 -7.52 -17.25 -17.54
N ILE A 303 -7.70 -16.38 -18.53
CA ILE A 303 -7.79 -14.94 -18.34
C ILE A 303 -9.02 -14.58 -17.50
N ALA A 304 -10.17 -15.18 -17.82
CA ALA A 304 -11.41 -14.92 -17.06
C ALA A 304 -11.29 -15.33 -15.58
N ALA A 305 -10.46 -16.32 -15.24
CA ALA A 305 -10.25 -16.76 -13.87
C ALA A 305 -9.46 -15.76 -13.00
N VAL A 306 -8.59 -14.94 -13.60
CA VAL A 306 -7.76 -13.96 -12.88
C VAL A 306 -8.33 -12.54 -12.93
N LEU A 307 -9.34 -12.30 -13.76
CA LEU A 307 -10.00 -11.01 -13.84
C LEU A 307 -11.18 -10.93 -12.86
N PRO A 308 -11.52 -9.73 -12.34
CA PRO A 308 -12.64 -9.56 -11.43
C PRO A 308 -13.96 -9.95 -12.08
N LYS A 309 -14.77 -10.71 -11.35
CA LYS A 309 -16.12 -11.15 -11.81
C LYS A 309 -17.18 -10.07 -11.61
N ALA A 310 -16.92 -9.10 -10.74
CA ALA A 310 -17.82 -7.99 -10.43
C ALA A 310 -17.01 -6.73 -10.16
N GLY A 311 -17.63 -5.55 -10.27
CA GLY A 311 -16.99 -4.27 -9.96
C GLY A 311 -15.82 -3.90 -10.90
N ALA A 312 -15.81 -4.38 -12.14
CA ALA A 312 -14.72 -4.16 -13.09
C ALA A 312 -14.37 -2.68 -13.26
N ARG A 313 -15.37 -1.79 -13.18
CA ARG A 313 -15.20 -0.32 -13.27
C ARG A 313 -14.27 0.27 -12.21
N ASP A 314 -14.10 -0.39 -11.08
CA ASP A 314 -13.26 0.05 -9.97
C ASP A 314 -11.90 -0.69 -9.96
N HIS A 315 -11.61 -1.43 -11.03
CA HIS A 315 -10.33 -2.10 -11.21
C HIS A 315 -9.50 -1.45 -12.31
N LEU A 316 -8.21 -1.25 -12.01
CA LEU A 316 -7.17 -0.98 -13.00
C LEU A 316 -6.40 -2.27 -13.20
N VAL A 317 -6.34 -2.74 -14.44
CA VAL A 317 -5.73 -4.03 -14.77
C VAL A 317 -4.57 -3.86 -15.72
N ARG A 318 -3.42 -4.41 -15.36
CA ARG A 318 -2.27 -4.61 -16.24
C ARG A 318 -2.05 -6.12 -16.39
N LEU A 319 -2.61 -6.70 -17.44
CA LEU A 319 -2.45 -8.11 -17.76
C LEU A 319 -1.14 -8.33 -18.52
N THR A 320 -0.31 -9.28 -18.09
CA THR A 320 0.89 -9.70 -18.82
C THR A 320 0.70 -11.15 -19.31
N LEU A 321 0.83 -11.37 -20.60
CA LEU A 321 0.79 -12.70 -21.20
C LEU A 321 2.18 -13.07 -21.72
N LYS A 322 2.59 -14.31 -21.45
CA LYS A 322 3.87 -14.90 -21.89
C LYS A 322 3.62 -16.22 -22.55
N GLY A 323 4.59 -16.68 -23.36
CA GLY A 323 4.50 -17.98 -24.01
C GLY A 323 4.35 -17.87 -25.51
N ARG A 324 3.50 -18.69 -26.11
CA ARG A 324 3.29 -18.69 -27.57
C ARG A 324 1.88 -19.15 -27.93
N LEU A 325 1.33 -18.60 -29.00
CA LEU A 325 0.02 -18.97 -29.53
C LEU A 325 0.07 -19.05 -31.07
N PRO A 326 -0.73 -19.94 -31.67
CA PRO A 326 -1.03 -19.88 -33.11
C PRO A 326 -1.57 -18.51 -33.52
N LEU A 327 -1.29 -18.09 -34.76
CA LEU A 327 -1.71 -16.78 -35.27
C LEU A 327 -3.21 -16.53 -35.11
N ALA A 328 -4.03 -17.53 -35.44
CA ALA A 328 -5.49 -17.46 -35.30
C ALA A 328 -5.92 -17.25 -33.84
N GLU A 329 -5.33 -17.97 -32.90
CA GLU A 329 -5.65 -17.86 -31.46
C GLU A 329 -5.22 -16.51 -30.91
N ARG A 330 -4.07 -15.97 -31.33
CA ARG A 330 -3.61 -14.65 -30.93
C ARG A 330 -4.56 -13.56 -31.45
N ALA A 331 -5.03 -13.64 -32.69
CA ALA A 331 -6.00 -12.68 -33.26
C ALA A 331 -7.32 -12.67 -32.46
N VAL A 332 -7.86 -13.85 -32.12
CA VAL A 332 -9.07 -13.97 -31.29
C VAL A 332 -8.83 -13.43 -29.89
N LEU A 333 -7.66 -13.71 -29.30
CA LEU A 333 -7.28 -13.17 -27.99
C LEU A 333 -7.23 -11.65 -27.97
N GLU A 334 -6.54 -11.01 -28.91
CA GLU A 334 -6.42 -9.55 -28.98
C GLU A 334 -7.77 -8.88 -29.18
N ALA A 335 -8.62 -9.42 -30.06
CA ALA A 335 -10.00 -8.93 -30.25
C ALA A 335 -10.84 -9.07 -28.95
N GLY A 336 -10.74 -10.21 -28.26
CA GLY A 336 -11.43 -10.45 -27.00
C GLY A 336 -10.98 -9.51 -25.89
N LEU A 337 -9.69 -9.23 -25.78
CA LEU A 337 -9.14 -8.27 -24.81
C LEU A 337 -9.59 -6.85 -25.12
N ALA A 338 -9.56 -6.43 -26.40
CA ALA A 338 -10.02 -5.12 -26.85
C ALA A 338 -11.53 -4.93 -26.55
N HIS A 339 -12.34 -5.95 -26.78
CA HIS A 339 -13.77 -5.92 -26.50
C HIS A 339 -14.06 -5.75 -25.00
N ARG A 340 -13.30 -6.40 -24.14
CA ARG A 340 -13.50 -6.35 -22.66
C ARG A 340 -12.84 -5.14 -21.99
N ALA A 341 -11.84 -4.52 -22.58
CA ALA A 341 -11.10 -3.42 -22.00
C ALA A 341 -11.99 -2.27 -21.48
N PRO A 342 -13.07 -1.85 -22.16
CA PRO A 342 -13.98 -0.78 -21.71
C PRO A 342 -14.76 -1.12 -20.41
N ASP A 343 -14.85 -2.39 -20.03
CA ASP A 343 -15.56 -2.80 -18.80
C ASP A 343 -14.82 -2.35 -17.54
N PHE A 344 -13.51 -2.14 -17.64
CA PHE A 344 -12.64 -1.80 -16.52
C PHE A 344 -12.51 -0.28 -16.32
N GLY A 345 -12.07 0.11 -15.14
CA GLY A 345 -11.66 1.48 -14.88
C GLY A 345 -10.49 1.89 -15.79
N TRP A 346 -9.55 0.96 -15.96
CA TRP A 346 -8.49 1.01 -16.94
C TRP A 346 -7.97 -0.40 -17.22
N PHE A 347 -7.63 -0.69 -18.47
CA PHE A 347 -7.11 -2.00 -18.84
C PHE A 347 -5.93 -1.84 -19.83
N SER A 348 -4.87 -2.61 -19.61
CA SER A 348 -3.76 -2.74 -20.52
C SER A 348 -3.32 -4.20 -20.57
N ALA A 349 -3.05 -4.72 -21.75
CA ALA A 349 -2.41 -6.01 -21.95
C ALA A 349 -0.99 -5.81 -22.46
N ASP A 350 -0.04 -6.42 -21.81
CA ASP A 350 1.36 -6.54 -22.25
C ASP A 350 1.55 -7.93 -22.86
N LEU A 351 1.73 -7.95 -24.19
CA LEU A 351 1.89 -9.15 -24.99
C LEU A 351 3.32 -9.29 -25.53
N THR A 352 4.26 -8.45 -25.10
CA THR A 352 5.64 -8.39 -25.63
C THR A 352 6.41 -9.71 -25.48
N ALA A 353 6.04 -10.54 -24.51
CA ALA A 353 6.61 -11.87 -24.28
C ALA A 353 5.75 -13.01 -24.84
N LEU A 354 4.73 -12.70 -25.66
CA LEU A 354 3.85 -13.67 -26.30
C LEU A 354 4.22 -13.85 -27.77
N ALA A 355 4.95 -14.91 -28.07
CA ALA A 355 5.37 -15.24 -29.42
C ALA A 355 4.19 -15.73 -30.30
N VAL A 356 4.26 -15.47 -31.60
CA VAL A 356 3.32 -16.00 -32.59
C VAL A 356 3.92 -17.25 -33.24
N GLU A 357 3.15 -18.33 -33.29
CA GLU A 357 3.40 -19.45 -34.19
C GLU A 357 2.50 -19.29 -35.44
N ALA A 358 3.11 -18.93 -36.54
CA ALA A 358 2.39 -18.86 -37.82
C ALA A 358 2.84 -20.03 -38.71
N LEU A 359 1.87 -20.79 -39.22
CA LEU A 359 2.10 -21.84 -40.20
C LEU A 359 1.94 -21.25 -41.60
N PRO A 360 2.55 -21.85 -42.61
CA PRO A 360 2.35 -21.44 -44.00
C PRO A 360 0.86 -21.33 -44.40
N GLU A 361 0.05 -22.25 -43.88
CA GLU A 361 -1.39 -22.32 -44.10
C GLU A 361 -2.14 -21.09 -43.51
N ASP A 362 -1.64 -20.54 -42.42
CA ASP A 362 -2.21 -19.29 -41.81
C ASP A 362 -1.98 -18.10 -42.74
N LEU A 363 -0.79 -18.02 -43.35
CA LEU A 363 -0.47 -16.99 -44.32
C LEU A 363 -1.30 -17.12 -45.58
N ASP A 364 -1.62 -18.35 -46.02
CA ASP A 364 -2.52 -18.64 -47.16
C ASP A 364 -3.96 -18.17 -46.87
N GLN A 365 -4.32 -18.10 -45.58
CA GLN A 365 -5.59 -17.56 -45.14
C GLN A 365 -5.59 -16.01 -45.15
N ILE A 366 -4.46 -15.36 -45.24
CA ILE A 366 -4.38 -13.91 -45.47
C ILE A 366 -4.50 -13.63 -46.97
N ASP A 367 -3.56 -14.20 -47.71
CA ASP A 367 -3.54 -14.17 -49.17
C ASP A 367 -2.67 -15.31 -49.71
N ARG A 368 -3.03 -15.86 -50.85
CA ARG A 368 -2.24 -16.95 -51.45
C ARG A 368 -1.02 -16.47 -52.24
N ALA A 369 -1.11 -15.25 -52.74
CA ALA A 369 -0.04 -14.57 -53.46
C ALA A 369 -0.33 -13.06 -53.55
N GLY A 370 0.71 -12.26 -53.72
CA GLY A 370 0.55 -10.81 -53.90
C GLY A 370 1.02 -9.99 -52.70
N ALA A 371 0.60 -8.74 -52.65
CA ALA A 371 1.12 -7.75 -51.71
C ALA A 371 0.80 -8.07 -50.24
N LEU A 372 -0.40 -8.58 -49.95
CA LEU A 372 -0.78 -8.94 -48.59
C LEU A 372 -0.01 -10.17 -48.07
N ARG A 373 0.25 -11.15 -48.95
CA ARG A 373 1.10 -12.30 -48.64
C ARG A 373 2.51 -11.85 -48.31
N GLN A 374 3.10 -11.01 -49.14
CA GLN A 374 4.45 -10.50 -48.90
C GLN A 374 4.56 -9.68 -47.63
N ALA A 375 3.55 -8.86 -47.34
CA ALA A 375 3.49 -8.12 -46.08
C ALA A 375 3.41 -9.06 -44.86
N ALA A 376 2.59 -10.12 -44.94
CA ALA A 376 2.46 -11.10 -43.86
C ALA A 376 3.76 -11.85 -43.61
N GLU A 377 4.50 -12.25 -44.68
CA GLU A 377 5.81 -12.89 -44.58
C GLU A 377 6.84 -11.95 -43.93
N THR A 378 6.89 -10.69 -44.33
CA THR A 378 7.77 -9.68 -43.73
C THR A 378 7.49 -9.51 -42.24
N LEU A 379 6.22 -9.39 -41.84
CA LEU A 379 5.82 -9.26 -40.44
C LEU A 379 6.17 -10.51 -39.63
N LEU A 380 6.06 -11.70 -40.21
CA LEU A 380 6.44 -12.93 -39.55
C LEU A 380 7.95 -13.03 -39.32
N ASP A 381 8.74 -12.65 -40.33
CA ASP A 381 10.20 -12.60 -40.23
C ASP A 381 10.63 -11.61 -39.14
N GLU A 382 10.08 -10.40 -39.12
CA GLU A 382 10.34 -9.38 -38.09
C GLU A 382 9.92 -9.86 -36.68
N ALA A 383 8.78 -10.53 -36.55
CA ALA A 383 8.32 -11.09 -35.29
C ALA A 383 9.25 -12.17 -34.74
N SER A 384 9.98 -12.85 -35.62
CA SER A 384 10.89 -13.94 -35.29
C SER A 384 12.35 -13.52 -35.19
N ASP A 385 12.71 -12.32 -35.63
CA ASP A 385 14.07 -11.83 -35.68
C ASP A 385 14.63 -11.54 -34.29
N ALA A 386 15.57 -12.37 -33.83
CA ALA A 386 16.21 -12.22 -32.52
C ALA A 386 17.12 -10.95 -32.42
N SER A 387 17.43 -10.29 -33.54
CA SER A 387 18.21 -9.04 -33.55
C SER A 387 17.35 -7.83 -33.20
N LEU A 388 16.02 -7.91 -33.33
CA LEU A 388 15.07 -6.87 -32.97
C LEU A 388 14.72 -6.93 -31.47
N SER A 389 14.37 -5.78 -30.90
CA SER A 389 13.89 -5.70 -29.52
C SER A 389 12.56 -6.45 -29.32
N LEU A 390 12.25 -6.83 -28.07
CA LEU A 390 10.97 -7.46 -27.75
C LEU A 390 9.77 -6.61 -28.19
N ALA A 391 9.86 -5.28 -28.07
CA ALA A 391 8.79 -4.35 -28.44
C ALA A 391 8.59 -4.31 -29.97
N GLU A 392 9.66 -4.32 -30.76
CA GLU A 392 9.58 -4.37 -32.23
C GLU A 392 8.97 -5.69 -32.68
N ARG A 393 9.41 -6.83 -32.14
CA ARG A 393 8.85 -8.15 -32.43
C ARG A 393 7.37 -8.26 -32.06
N ASP A 394 6.95 -7.69 -30.90
CA ASP A 394 5.55 -7.65 -30.51
C ASP A 394 4.72 -6.77 -31.45
N THR A 395 5.27 -5.65 -31.89
CA THR A 395 4.62 -4.78 -32.88
C THR A 395 4.37 -5.54 -34.19
N ALA A 396 5.37 -6.25 -34.70
CA ALA A 396 5.24 -7.06 -35.91
C ALA A 396 4.23 -8.22 -35.72
N SER A 397 4.28 -8.91 -34.56
CA SER A 397 3.33 -9.97 -34.20
C SER A 397 1.89 -9.48 -34.16
N SER A 398 1.66 -8.33 -33.52
CA SER A 398 0.33 -7.71 -33.43
C SER A 398 -0.17 -7.21 -34.78
N ALA A 399 0.71 -6.67 -35.62
CA ALA A 399 0.36 -6.27 -36.98
C ALA A 399 -0.04 -7.47 -37.84
N LEU A 400 0.69 -8.60 -37.72
CA LEU A 400 0.37 -9.85 -38.42
C LEU A 400 -0.99 -10.41 -37.96
N ALA A 401 -1.24 -10.44 -36.64
CA ALA A 401 -2.52 -10.90 -36.10
C ALA A 401 -3.71 -10.03 -36.58
N ARG A 402 -3.54 -8.71 -36.66
CA ARG A 402 -4.56 -7.79 -37.20
C ARG A 402 -4.79 -7.99 -38.70
N LEU A 403 -3.71 -8.17 -39.47
CA LEU A 403 -3.80 -8.47 -40.88
C LEU A 403 -4.58 -9.77 -41.13
N TYR A 404 -4.31 -10.79 -40.33
CA TYR A 404 -5.05 -12.06 -40.36
C TYR A 404 -6.55 -11.84 -40.04
N ALA A 405 -6.87 -11.12 -38.96
CA ALA A 405 -8.26 -10.83 -38.58
C ALA A 405 -9.02 -10.09 -39.68
N PHE A 406 -8.45 -9.03 -40.26
CA PHE A 406 -9.05 -8.28 -41.37
C PHE A 406 -9.27 -9.14 -42.63
N ALA A 407 -8.31 -10.05 -42.94
CA ALA A 407 -8.48 -10.95 -44.08
C ALA A 407 -9.63 -11.95 -43.86
N GLN A 408 -9.87 -12.37 -42.62
CA GLN A 408 -11.01 -13.24 -42.27
C GLN A 408 -12.34 -12.46 -42.35
N GLU A 409 -12.42 -11.24 -41.80
CA GLU A 409 -13.60 -10.37 -41.91
C GLU A 409 -13.99 -10.05 -43.34
N ALA A 410 -13.01 -9.84 -44.24
CA ALA A 410 -13.23 -9.54 -45.66
C ALA A 410 -13.78 -10.74 -46.47
N ARG A 411 -13.68 -11.98 -45.90
CA ARG A 411 -14.14 -13.21 -46.57
C ARG A 411 -15.50 -13.70 -46.08
N GLY A 412 -15.94 -13.27 -44.89
CA GLY A 412 -17.22 -13.62 -44.29
C GLY A 412 -18.29 -12.60 -44.67
#